data_887504846c4e0b6661d0850ab344a2d7
#
_entry.id   887504846c4e0b6661d0850ab344a2d7
#
_cell.length_a   1.000
_cell.length_b   1.000
_cell.length_c   1.000
_cell.angle_alpha   90.00
_cell.angle_beta   90.00
_cell.angle_gamma   90.00
#
_symmetry.space_group_name_H-M   'P 1'
#
loop_
_entity.id
_entity.type
_entity.pdbx_description
1 polymer ?
#
loop_
_entity_poly.entity_id
_entity_poly.type
_entity_poly.pdbx_seq_one_letter_code
_entity_poly.pdbx_strand_id
1 'polypeptide(L)'
;MGGRISSPFSDVSAGTNSEFIKIKINGMVVPGNSKVDKFSDYFDGYSPNAFHAFAGVDGTFFDMVTLKIKVTKETKSILENFFKRGGKKITIEIVRREATEVESSYSSYTVIYEDCRVHDLLLAHDQASNLMVELSFTPQESVSIELNIPSSDRKKTDKIGPIVYNLQKEVLV
;
A
#
# COMPACT_ATOMS: atom_id res chain seq x y z
N MET A 1 -25.77 28.60 -4.52
CA MET A 1 -25.66 27.18 -4.88
C MET A 1 -24.20 26.77 -4.71
N GLY A 2 -23.88 26.09 -3.62
CA GLY A 2 -22.57 25.58 -3.40
C GLY A 2 -22.29 24.38 -4.30
N GLY A 3 -21.45 24.53 -5.31
CA GLY A 3 -20.88 23.40 -5.99
C GLY A 3 -20.18 22.53 -4.96
N ARG A 4 -20.61 21.29 -4.79
CA ARG A 4 -19.82 20.32 -4.03
C ARG A 4 -18.50 20.17 -4.76
N ILE A 5 -17.45 20.71 -4.19
CA ILE A 5 -16.11 20.29 -4.57
C ILE A 5 -16.02 18.87 -4.05
N SER A 6 -16.32 17.91 -4.92
CA SER A 6 -15.99 16.52 -4.63
C SER A 6 -14.49 16.47 -4.48
N SER A 7 -14.00 16.17 -3.28
CA SER A 7 -12.59 15.85 -3.16
C SER A 7 -12.33 14.67 -4.10
N PRO A 8 -11.15 14.57 -4.73
CA PRO A 8 -10.82 13.41 -5.57
C PRO A 8 -10.92 12.08 -4.82
N PHE A 9 -11.18 12.13 -3.53
CA PHE A 9 -11.33 10.97 -2.65
C PHE A 9 -12.80 10.60 -2.38
N SER A 10 -13.76 11.43 -2.78
CA SER A 10 -15.17 11.16 -2.55
C SER A 10 -15.80 10.28 -3.63
N ASP A 11 -15.12 10.12 -4.76
CA ASP A 11 -15.59 9.32 -5.88
C ASP A 11 -15.11 7.88 -5.88
N VAL A 12 -14.51 7.41 -4.78
CA VAL A 12 -14.41 5.99 -4.55
C VAL A 12 -15.82 5.53 -4.20
N SER A 13 -16.60 5.29 -5.24
CA SER A 13 -17.96 4.77 -5.13
C SER A 13 -17.95 3.59 -4.16
N ALA A 14 -18.88 3.60 -3.22
CA ALA A 14 -19.14 2.47 -2.35
C ALA A 14 -19.16 1.17 -3.19
N GLY A 15 -18.08 0.36 -3.13
CA GLY A 15 -18.01 -0.91 -3.82
C GLY A 15 -16.78 -1.16 -4.69
N THR A 16 -15.97 -0.14 -5.02
CA THR A 16 -14.72 -0.36 -5.76
C THR A 16 -13.54 0.22 -5.01
N ASN A 17 -13.14 -0.47 -3.96
CA ASN A 17 -11.84 -0.21 -3.38
C ASN A 17 -10.80 -0.61 -4.40
N SER A 18 -9.96 0.35 -4.77
CA SER A 18 -8.93 0.17 -5.78
C SER A 18 -7.58 -0.17 -5.18
N GLU A 19 -7.37 0.08 -3.90
CA GLU A 19 -6.11 -0.21 -3.22
C GLU A 19 -6.30 -1.16 -2.05
N PHE A 20 -5.37 -2.11 -1.95
CA PHE A 20 -5.33 -3.13 -0.92
C PHE A 20 -3.96 -3.14 -0.28
N ILE A 21 -3.93 -3.16 1.03
CA ILE A 21 -2.70 -3.08 1.81
C ILE A 21 -2.58 -4.32 2.69
N LYS A 22 -1.47 -5.04 2.53
CA LYS A 22 -1.14 -6.20 3.35
C LYS A 22 0.01 -5.87 4.27
N ILE A 23 -0.17 -6.14 5.54
CA ILE A 23 0.85 -5.92 6.56
C ILE A 23 1.22 -7.24 7.18
N LYS A 24 2.51 -7.54 7.22
CA LYS A 24 3.05 -8.69 7.93
C LYS A 24 3.97 -8.19 9.05
N ILE A 25 3.82 -8.74 10.22
CA ILE A 25 4.71 -8.49 11.35
C ILE A 25 5.43 -9.79 11.67
N ASN A 26 6.74 -9.79 11.54
CA ASN A 26 7.58 -10.97 11.73
C ASN A 26 7.14 -12.16 10.86
N GLY A 27 6.78 -11.89 9.60
CA GLY A 27 6.31 -12.88 8.64
C GLY A 27 4.85 -13.31 8.79
N MET A 28 4.17 -12.88 9.83
CA MET A 28 2.76 -13.22 10.08
C MET A 28 1.84 -12.12 9.57
N VAL A 29 0.85 -12.50 8.76
CA VAL A 29 -0.14 -11.55 8.23
C VAL A 29 -0.98 -10.98 9.36
N VAL A 30 -1.09 -9.65 9.39
CA VAL A 30 -2.08 -8.96 10.21
C VAL A 30 -3.40 -8.98 9.43
N PRO A 31 -4.43 -9.68 9.90
CA PRO A 31 -5.68 -9.77 9.16
C PRO A 31 -6.30 -8.40 8.90
N GLY A 32 -6.64 -8.15 7.64
CA GLY A 32 -7.29 -6.91 7.23
C GLY A 32 -8.82 -7.02 7.19
N ASN A 33 -9.45 -5.95 6.74
CA ASN A 33 -10.90 -5.83 6.70
C ASN A 33 -11.50 -5.99 5.30
N SER A 34 -10.68 -6.31 4.30
CA SER A 34 -11.19 -6.47 2.93
C SER A 34 -12.13 -7.66 2.81
N LYS A 35 -13.24 -7.43 2.12
CA LYS A 35 -14.20 -8.47 1.76
C LYS A 35 -14.10 -8.87 0.29
N VAL A 36 -13.12 -8.32 -0.42
CA VAL A 36 -12.90 -8.62 -1.83
C VAL A 36 -12.22 -9.97 -1.94
N ASP A 37 -12.78 -10.82 -2.77
CA ASP A 37 -12.19 -12.13 -3.07
C ASP A 37 -10.76 -11.97 -3.60
N LYS A 38 -9.86 -12.86 -3.20
CA LYS A 38 -8.41 -12.81 -3.42
C LYS A 38 -7.64 -11.78 -2.56
N PHE A 39 -8.33 -10.85 -1.90
CA PHE A 39 -7.72 -9.85 -1.02
C PHE A 39 -8.24 -9.93 0.43
N SER A 40 -8.72 -11.10 0.86
CA SER A 40 -9.31 -11.27 2.19
C SER A 40 -8.35 -10.98 3.34
N ASP A 41 -7.05 -11.14 3.14
CA ASP A 41 -6.03 -10.84 4.14
C ASP A 41 -5.53 -9.39 4.10
N TYR A 42 -6.07 -8.60 3.19
CA TYR A 42 -5.67 -7.22 2.99
C TYR A 42 -6.58 -6.26 3.75
N PHE A 43 -6.05 -5.10 4.05
CA PHE A 43 -6.86 -3.96 4.42
C PHE A 43 -7.34 -3.25 3.17
N ASP A 44 -8.59 -2.81 3.17
CA ASP A 44 -9.02 -1.75 2.28
C ASP A 44 -8.31 -0.48 2.74
N GLY A 45 -7.56 0.11 1.87
CA GLY A 45 -6.71 1.21 2.25
C GLY A 45 -6.50 2.22 1.15
N TYR A 46 -5.69 3.20 1.47
CA TYR A 46 -5.35 4.28 0.56
C TYR A 46 -3.92 4.73 0.81
N SER A 47 -3.18 4.90 -0.28
CA SER A 47 -1.84 5.48 -0.24
C SER A 47 -1.73 6.55 -1.32
N PRO A 48 -1.53 7.84 -0.97
CA PRO A 48 -1.35 8.88 -1.97
C PRO A 48 -0.09 8.66 -2.82
N ASN A 49 0.94 8.09 -2.23
CA ASN A 49 2.21 7.78 -2.89
C ASN A 49 2.62 6.35 -2.57
N ALA A 50 2.13 5.39 -3.36
CA ALA A 50 2.52 3.99 -3.18
C ALA A 50 4.01 3.76 -3.46
N PHE A 51 4.62 4.63 -4.27
CA PHE A 51 6.02 4.53 -4.63
C PHE A 51 6.57 5.91 -5.01
N HIS A 52 7.66 6.30 -4.37
CA HIS A 52 8.40 7.50 -4.74
C HIS A 52 9.89 7.25 -4.47
N ALA A 53 10.66 7.17 -5.53
CA ALA A 53 12.11 7.04 -5.48
C ALA A 53 12.75 8.25 -6.14
N PHE A 54 13.90 8.66 -5.63
CA PHE A 54 14.68 9.75 -6.23
C PHE A 54 16.17 9.41 -6.25
N ALA A 55 16.87 9.97 -7.24
CA ALA A 55 18.28 9.76 -7.40
C ALA A 55 19.06 10.72 -6.50
N GLY A 56 19.86 10.16 -5.59
CA GLY A 56 20.84 10.90 -4.81
C GLY A 56 22.24 10.82 -5.44
N VAL A 57 23.21 11.46 -4.81
CA VAL A 57 24.60 11.44 -5.28
C VAL A 57 25.19 10.03 -5.24
N ASP A 58 24.83 9.26 -4.20
CA ASP A 58 25.43 7.96 -3.91
C ASP A 58 24.45 6.80 -4.03
N GLY A 59 23.30 6.98 -4.66
CA GLY A 59 22.34 5.89 -4.84
C GLY A 59 20.90 6.34 -4.96
N THR A 60 19.98 5.38 -4.88
CA THR A 60 18.55 5.59 -4.92
C THR A 60 18.00 5.73 -3.51
N PHE A 61 17.21 6.75 -3.28
CA PHE A 61 16.52 6.98 -2.03
C PHE A 61 15.00 6.82 -2.22
N PHE A 62 14.34 6.33 -1.18
CA PHE A 62 12.89 6.20 -1.15
C PHE A 62 12.32 7.20 -0.17
N ASP A 63 11.34 7.97 -0.63
CA ASP A 63 10.63 8.91 0.22
C ASP A 63 9.72 8.15 1.19
N MET A 64 9.32 8.83 2.25
CA MET A 64 8.39 8.29 3.21
C MET A 64 7.05 7.97 2.54
N VAL A 65 6.57 6.76 2.74
CA VAL A 65 5.27 6.32 2.24
C VAL A 65 4.25 6.48 3.35
N THR A 66 3.12 7.11 3.02
CA THR A 66 1.98 7.23 3.92
C THR A 66 0.83 6.37 3.42
N LEU A 67 0.20 5.66 4.32
CA LEU A 67 -0.98 4.86 4.04
C LEU A 67 -2.04 5.02 5.12
N LYS A 68 -3.30 4.83 4.72
CA LYS A 68 -4.44 4.84 5.62
C LYS A 68 -5.17 3.51 5.55
N ILE A 69 -5.44 2.92 6.69
CA ILE A 69 -6.19 1.68 6.82
C ILE A 69 -7.25 1.82 7.91
N LYS A 70 -8.32 1.05 7.78
CA LYS A 70 -9.39 1.04 8.79
C LYS A 70 -8.90 0.35 10.05
N VAL A 71 -9.24 0.94 11.20
CA VAL A 71 -8.95 0.32 12.51
C VAL A 71 -9.79 -0.95 12.66
N THR A 72 -9.12 -2.03 13.01
CA THR A 72 -9.72 -3.31 13.39
C THR A 72 -9.18 -3.73 14.75
N LYS A 73 -9.72 -4.81 15.31
CA LYS A 73 -9.17 -5.38 16.56
C LYS A 73 -7.70 -5.81 16.38
N GLU A 74 -7.28 -6.11 15.18
CA GLU A 74 -5.90 -6.51 14.85
C GLU A 74 -4.92 -5.32 14.80
N THR A 75 -5.41 -4.10 14.85
CA THR A 75 -4.58 -2.88 14.92
C THR A 75 -3.71 -2.86 16.16
N LYS A 76 -4.12 -3.60 17.21
CA LYS A 76 -3.33 -3.76 18.44
C LYS A 76 -1.88 -4.17 18.16
N SER A 77 -1.66 -5.15 17.29
CA SER A 77 -0.31 -5.63 16.98
C SER A 77 0.56 -4.57 16.30
N ILE A 78 -0.06 -3.73 15.48
CA ILE A 78 0.62 -2.61 14.81
C ILE A 78 1.03 -1.56 15.84
N LEU A 79 0.11 -1.18 16.72
CA LEU A 79 0.37 -0.23 17.81
C LEU A 79 1.45 -0.72 18.76
N GLU A 80 1.37 -1.97 19.19
CA GLU A 80 2.35 -2.56 20.08
C GLU A 80 3.74 -2.57 19.46
N ASN A 81 3.86 -2.94 18.18
CA ASN A 81 5.15 -2.94 17.49
C ASN A 81 5.71 -1.52 17.35
N PHE A 82 4.85 -0.53 17.11
CA PHE A 82 5.26 0.87 17.06
C PHE A 82 5.79 1.35 18.42
N PHE A 83 5.08 1.08 19.50
CA PHE A 83 5.51 1.49 20.84
C PHE A 83 6.77 0.76 21.32
N LYS A 84 7.00 -0.44 20.85
CA LYS A 84 8.25 -1.19 21.10
C LYS A 84 9.41 -0.74 20.19
N ARG A 85 9.22 0.34 19.46
CA ARG A 85 10.20 0.91 18.51
C ARG A 85 10.64 -0.08 17.43
N GLY A 86 9.67 -0.83 16.90
CA GLY A 86 9.93 -1.74 15.80
C GLY A 86 10.73 -2.98 16.17
N GLY A 87 10.44 -3.60 17.28
CA GLY A 87 11.12 -4.82 17.72
C GLY A 87 10.92 -6.03 16.79
N LYS A 88 9.98 -5.94 15.84
CA LYS A 88 9.69 -6.99 14.85
C LYS A 88 9.71 -6.41 13.45
N LYS A 89 10.18 -7.21 12.51
CA LYS A 89 10.24 -6.85 11.10
C LYS A 89 8.84 -6.68 10.51
N ILE A 90 8.61 -5.56 9.83
CA ILE A 90 7.34 -5.27 9.15
C ILE A 90 7.53 -5.32 7.65
N THR A 91 6.67 -6.06 6.96
CA THR A 91 6.56 -6.06 5.50
C THR A 91 5.23 -5.42 5.12
N ILE A 92 5.26 -4.46 4.20
CA ILE A 92 4.07 -3.78 3.71
C ILE A 92 3.97 -3.96 2.20
N GLU A 93 2.83 -4.50 1.75
CA GLU A 93 2.51 -4.66 0.34
C GLU A 93 1.34 -3.77 -0.02
N ILE A 94 1.49 -2.98 -1.08
CA ILE A 94 0.45 -2.10 -1.60
C ILE A 94 0.11 -2.57 -3.01
N VAL A 95 -1.16 -2.91 -3.24
CA VAL A 95 -1.68 -3.37 -4.52
C VAL A 95 -2.76 -2.42 -4.99
N ARG A 96 -2.65 -1.95 -6.22
CA ARG A 96 -3.74 -1.22 -6.87
C ARG A 96 -4.40 -2.12 -7.90
N ARG A 97 -5.70 -2.27 -7.76
CA ARG A 97 -6.54 -3.01 -8.71
C ARG A 97 -7.28 -2.02 -9.61
N GLU A 98 -7.29 -2.31 -10.88
CA GLU A 98 -8.05 -1.56 -11.87
C GLU A 98 -8.96 -2.51 -12.66
N ALA A 99 -10.09 -1.99 -13.12
CA ALA A 99 -11.00 -2.73 -13.97
C ALA A 99 -10.64 -2.48 -15.43
N THR A 100 -10.78 -3.53 -16.25
CA THR A 100 -10.76 -3.39 -17.71
C THR A 100 -12.18 -3.11 -18.21
N GLU A 101 -12.31 -2.67 -19.47
CA GLU A 101 -13.61 -2.44 -20.10
C GLU A 101 -14.45 -3.73 -20.24
N VAL A 102 -13.86 -4.89 -20.06
CA VAL A 102 -14.48 -6.21 -20.23
C VAL A 102 -14.57 -6.95 -18.89
N GLU A 103 -15.13 -6.30 -17.86
CA GLU A 103 -15.47 -6.90 -16.56
C GLU A 103 -14.34 -7.65 -15.82
N SER A 104 -13.13 -7.65 -16.33
CA SER A 104 -11.98 -8.22 -15.63
C SER A 104 -11.22 -7.17 -14.83
N SER A 105 -10.69 -7.58 -13.70
CA SER A 105 -9.82 -6.72 -12.89
C SER A 105 -8.38 -7.24 -12.93
N TYR A 106 -7.43 -6.33 -12.84
CA TYR A 106 -6.02 -6.64 -12.78
C TYR A 106 -5.32 -5.73 -11.78
N SER A 107 -4.19 -6.17 -11.27
CA SER A 107 -3.36 -5.36 -10.40
C SER A 107 -2.44 -4.49 -11.24
N SER A 108 -2.71 -3.19 -11.33
CA SER A 108 -1.90 -2.26 -12.13
C SER A 108 -0.51 -2.09 -11.57
N TYR A 109 -0.37 -2.09 -10.24
CA TYR A 109 0.92 -2.19 -9.58
C TYR A 109 0.82 -3.00 -8.29
N THR A 110 1.96 -3.59 -7.94
CA THR A 110 2.21 -4.19 -6.63
C THR A 110 3.56 -3.71 -6.16
N VAL A 111 3.60 -3.07 -5.00
CA VAL A 111 4.84 -2.62 -4.37
C VAL A 111 4.98 -3.32 -3.02
N ILE A 112 6.14 -3.92 -2.80
CA ILE A 112 6.44 -4.62 -1.55
C ILE A 112 7.65 -3.95 -0.90
N TYR A 113 7.46 -3.50 0.34
CA TYR A 113 8.48 -2.90 1.17
C TYR A 113 8.87 -3.86 2.27
N GLU A 114 10.14 -4.26 2.29
CA GLU A 114 10.68 -5.16 3.31
C GLU A 114 11.37 -4.39 4.43
N ASP A 115 11.15 -4.85 5.65
CA ASP A 115 11.70 -4.26 6.87
C ASP A 115 11.39 -2.78 7.00
N CYS A 116 10.10 -2.46 7.06
CA CYS A 116 9.62 -1.09 7.16
C CYS A 116 9.84 -0.53 8.56
N ARG A 117 10.38 0.67 8.61
CA ARG A 117 10.42 1.47 9.84
C ARG A 117 9.26 2.43 9.83
N VAL A 118 8.36 2.29 10.80
CA VAL A 118 7.23 3.20 10.99
C VAL A 118 7.72 4.41 11.77
N HIS A 119 7.61 5.59 11.17
CA HIS A 119 8.04 6.86 11.77
C HIS A 119 6.91 7.59 12.46
N ASP A 120 5.69 7.41 11.96
CA ASP A 120 4.55 8.18 12.43
C ASP A 120 3.29 7.32 12.37
N LEU A 121 2.43 7.51 13.37
CA LEU A 121 1.17 6.82 13.49
C LEU A 121 0.12 7.80 14.01
N LEU A 122 -0.93 7.99 13.23
CA LEU A 122 -2.00 8.93 13.52
C LEU A 122 -3.34 8.19 13.51
N LEU A 123 -4.17 8.45 14.51
CA LEU A 123 -5.57 8.04 14.52
C LEU A 123 -6.43 9.22 14.06
N ALA A 124 -7.27 8.97 13.09
CA ALA A 124 -8.16 9.98 12.54
C ALA A 124 -9.45 9.35 12.04
N HIS A 125 -10.50 10.14 11.87
CA HIS A 125 -11.72 9.70 11.21
C HIS A 125 -11.71 10.12 9.74
N ASP A 126 -12.21 9.24 8.88
CA ASP A 126 -12.46 9.60 7.48
C ASP A 126 -13.77 10.41 7.36
N GLN A 127 -14.13 10.77 6.12
CA GLN A 127 -15.35 11.53 5.86
C GLN A 127 -16.65 10.79 6.22
N ALA A 128 -16.60 9.45 6.23
CA ALA A 128 -17.71 8.60 6.63
C ALA A 128 -17.70 8.27 8.12
N SER A 129 -16.90 8.96 8.92
CA SER A 129 -16.73 8.76 10.37
C SER A 129 -16.17 7.38 10.75
N ASN A 130 -15.49 6.69 9.84
CA ASN A 130 -14.74 5.49 10.18
C ASN A 130 -13.42 5.88 10.85
N LEU A 131 -13.09 5.16 11.90
CA LEU A 131 -11.79 5.34 12.56
C LEU A 131 -10.69 4.69 11.71
N MET A 132 -9.68 5.48 11.37
CA MET A 132 -8.57 5.10 10.50
C MET A 132 -7.25 5.24 11.23
N VAL A 133 -6.30 4.39 10.87
CA VAL A 133 -4.89 4.54 11.22
C VAL A 133 -4.16 5.05 9.97
N GLU A 134 -3.42 6.14 10.14
CA GLU A 134 -2.49 6.64 9.15
C GLU A 134 -1.06 6.31 9.60
N LEU A 135 -0.34 5.59 8.75
CA LEU A 135 1.05 5.19 8.98
C LEU A 135 1.95 5.87 7.97
N SER A 136 3.10 6.34 8.44
CA SER A 136 4.19 6.80 7.58
C SER A 136 5.43 5.97 7.87
N PHE A 137 6.04 5.43 6.84
CA PHE A 137 7.15 4.50 6.96
C PHE A 137 8.18 4.65 5.85
N THR A 138 9.37 4.14 6.10
CA THR A 138 10.43 3.97 5.10
C THR A 138 10.91 2.52 5.10
N PRO A 139 11.26 1.96 3.92
CA PRO A 139 11.87 0.65 3.86
C PRO A 139 13.34 0.69 4.29
N GLN A 140 13.84 -0.40 4.86
CA GLN A 140 15.23 -0.53 5.29
C GLN A 140 15.97 -1.65 4.57
N GLU A 141 15.27 -2.63 4.01
CA GLU A 141 15.90 -3.79 3.38
C GLU A 141 15.80 -3.79 1.87
N SER A 142 14.58 -3.84 1.34
CA SER A 142 14.37 -3.88 -0.10
C SER A 142 13.02 -3.31 -0.50
N VAL A 143 12.92 -2.91 -1.75
CA VAL A 143 11.69 -2.49 -2.40
C VAL A 143 11.53 -3.28 -3.69
N SER A 144 10.37 -3.91 -3.85
CA SER A 144 10.00 -4.62 -5.07
C SER A 144 8.82 -3.92 -5.72
N ILE A 145 8.91 -3.67 -7.02
CA ILE A 145 7.81 -3.09 -7.78
C ILE A 145 7.50 -3.95 -9.00
N GLU A 146 6.23 -4.21 -9.21
CA GLU A 146 5.68 -4.90 -10.36
C GLU A 146 4.55 -4.08 -10.96
N LEU A 147 4.57 -3.92 -12.27
CA LEU A 147 3.55 -3.20 -13.01
C LEU A 147 2.89 -4.14 -14.01
N ASN A 148 1.59 -3.94 -14.24
CA ASN A 148 0.85 -4.60 -15.31
C ASN A 148 0.16 -3.55 -16.14
N ILE A 149 0.40 -3.58 -17.44
CA ILE A 149 -0.14 -2.61 -18.39
C ILE A 149 -1.07 -3.34 -19.34
N PRO A 150 -2.30 -2.84 -19.58
CA PRO A 150 -3.16 -3.44 -20.59
C PRO A 150 -2.48 -3.45 -21.95
N SER A 151 -2.60 -4.58 -22.65
CA SER A 151 -2.12 -4.67 -24.04
C SER A 151 -2.94 -3.77 -24.96
N SER A 152 -2.43 -3.50 -26.17
CA SER A 152 -3.10 -2.62 -27.14
C SER A 152 -4.51 -3.09 -27.51
N ASP A 153 -4.76 -4.40 -27.49
CA ASP A 153 -6.08 -4.98 -27.73
C ASP A 153 -6.96 -5.10 -26.46
N ARG A 154 -6.39 -4.71 -25.29
CA ARG A 154 -7.04 -4.75 -23.97
C ARG A 154 -7.55 -6.14 -23.52
N LYS A 155 -7.09 -7.19 -24.15
CA LYS A 155 -7.48 -8.57 -23.81
C LYS A 155 -6.61 -9.20 -22.74
N LYS A 156 -5.39 -8.70 -22.57
CA LYS A 156 -4.41 -9.19 -21.60
C LYS A 156 -3.59 -8.04 -21.06
N THR A 157 -2.80 -8.30 -20.06
CA THR A 157 -1.85 -7.34 -19.51
C THR A 157 -0.42 -7.79 -19.78
N ASP A 158 0.45 -6.82 -20.00
CA ASP A 158 1.88 -7.03 -20.10
C ASP A 158 2.52 -6.71 -18.76
N LYS A 159 3.30 -7.65 -18.25
CA LYS A 159 3.94 -7.56 -16.95
C LYS A 159 5.31 -6.92 -17.06
N ILE A 160 5.57 -5.94 -16.20
CA ILE A 160 6.88 -5.33 -16.00
C ILE A 160 7.35 -5.68 -14.60
N GLY A 161 8.51 -6.31 -14.49
CA GLY A 161 9.08 -6.70 -13.21
C GLY A 161 8.72 -8.13 -12.79
N PRO A 162 8.88 -8.46 -11.50
CA PRO A 162 9.24 -7.53 -10.43
C PRO A 162 10.66 -7.00 -10.56
N ILE A 163 10.81 -5.71 -10.26
CA ILE A 163 12.12 -5.06 -10.13
C ILE A 163 12.39 -4.91 -8.64
N VAL A 164 13.50 -5.45 -8.18
CA VAL A 164 13.85 -5.46 -6.76
C VAL A 164 15.13 -4.66 -6.54
N TYR A 165 15.05 -3.66 -5.67
CA TYR A 165 16.19 -2.89 -5.23
C TYR A 165 16.53 -3.22 -3.78
N ASN A 166 17.78 -3.61 -3.54
CA ASN A 166 18.28 -3.87 -2.19
C ASN A 166 18.94 -2.61 -1.64
N LEU A 167 18.34 -2.03 -0.58
CA LEU A 167 18.83 -0.79 0.00
C LEU A 167 20.15 -0.94 0.74
N GLN A 168 20.39 -2.10 1.35
CA GLN A 168 21.62 -2.35 2.12
C GLN A 168 22.84 -2.49 1.22
N LYS A 169 22.65 -3.06 0.03
CA LYS A 169 23.71 -3.26 -0.96
C LYS A 169 23.71 -2.18 -2.05
N GLU A 170 22.67 -1.34 -2.09
CA GLU A 170 22.49 -0.30 -3.10
C GLU A 170 22.52 -0.82 -4.53
N VAL A 171 21.94 -2.00 -4.76
CA VAL A 171 21.94 -2.67 -6.08
C VAL A 171 20.59 -3.26 -6.42
N LEU A 172 20.37 -3.39 -7.73
CA LEU A 172 19.28 -4.23 -8.25
C LEU A 172 19.61 -5.70 -7.99
N VAL A 173 18.58 -6.42 -7.63
CA VAL A 173 18.70 -7.86 -7.37
C VAL A 173 18.04 -8.65 -8.48
#